data_1bb24f554555f129fdcdaea7510bed2c
#
_entry.id   1bb24f554555f129fdcdaea7510bed2c
#
_cell.length_a   1.000
_cell.length_b   1.000
_cell.length_c   1.000
_cell.angle_alpha   90.00
_cell.angle_beta   90.00
_cell.angle_gamma   90.00
#
_symmetry.space_group_name_H-M   'P 1'
#
loop_
_entity.id
_entity.type
_entity.pdbx_description
1 polymer ?
#
loop_
_entity_poly.entity_id
_entity_poly.type
_entity_poly.pdbx_seq_one_letter_code
_entity_poly.pdbx_strand_id
1 'polypeptide(L)'
;MDAGEFEKTFTFYYREPKPERLLAAWRYYLDEGVKRQQQKEGKNFNPMAILKGFCEAFKLNPQFHDDLAKMSQGIPPEKYGYYAMVFGGLGKEFLNRYQKDINPEIMKLTAKFKGSDPLTFKEVVHAAQLDMLWLEFFVTGRFEPVKRLAGELSKKPVFPIEEAKKRQMEKKKLSAAEKKQLLTGIIQMADVWSLKSNLKHHRLLGFYLETIMARKLYADEQAAGIIAAIFREHNSKNKEKK
;
A
#
# COMPACT_ATOMS: atom_id res chain seq x y z
N MET A 1 3.58 3.32 -22.67
CA MET A 1 2.74 2.64 -21.65
C MET A 1 1.42 3.37 -21.60
N ASP A 2 0.29 2.67 -21.61
CA ASP A 2 -1.02 3.25 -21.40
C ASP A 2 -1.51 3.04 -19.94
N ALA A 3 -2.70 3.59 -19.61
CA ALA A 3 -3.26 3.50 -18.26
C ALA A 3 -3.56 2.07 -17.82
N GLY A 4 -4.12 1.24 -18.72
CA GLY A 4 -4.47 -0.15 -18.42
C GLY A 4 -3.24 -1.03 -18.23
N GLU A 5 -2.16 -0.78 -18.96
CA GLU A 5 -0.87 -1.44 -18.75
C GLU A 5 -0.25 -1.03 -17.40
N PHE A 6 -0.35 0.26 -17.05
CA PHE A 6 0.16 0.78 -15.78
C PHE A 6 -0.57 0.15 -14.59
N GLU A 7 -1.90 0.12 -14.60
CA GLU A 7 -2.70 -0.48 -13.52
C GLU A 7 -2.36 -1.95 -13.26
N LYS A 8 -1.96 -2.68 -14.31
CA LYS A 8 -1.55 -4.09 -14.21
C LYS A 8 -0.09 -4.27 -13.78
N THR A 9 0.71 -3.20 -13.69
CA THR A 9 2.15 -3.31 -13.43
C THR A 9 2.43 -4.05 -12.13
N PHE A 10 1.69 -3.77 -11.06
CA PHE A 10 1.96 -4.32 -9.74
C PHE A 10 1.03 -5.45 -9.31
N THR A 11 -0.16 -5.60 -9.89
CA THR A 11 -1.22 -6.52 -9.39
C THR A 11 -0.75 -7.96 -9.17
N PHE A 12 0.15 -8.45 -10.03
CA PHE A 12 0.73 -9.80 -9.93
C PHE A 12 2.26 -9.79 -10.07
N TYR A 13 2.91 -8.69 -9.71
CA TYR A 13 4.35 -8.55 -9.95
C TYR A 13 5.18 -9.66 -9.27
N TYR A 14 4.82 -10.06 -8.05
CA TYR A 14 5.49 -11.16 -7.35
C TYR A 14 5.43 -12.50 -8.08
N ARG A 15 4.43 -12.68 -8.95
CA ARG A 15 4.21 -13.92 -9.71
C ARG A 15 4.75 -13.84 -11.13
N GLU A 16 4.59 -12.68 -11.75
CA GLU A 16 4.97 -12.42 -13.14
C GLU A 16 5.73 -11.07 -13.21
N PRO A 17 6.95 -11.01 -12.66
CA PRO A 17 7.70 -9.76 -12.65
C PRO A 17 8.08 -9.35 -14.07
N LYS A 18 7.92 -8.06 -14.38
CA LYS A 18 8.30 -7.44 -15.65
C LYS A 18 9.25 -6.29 -15.39
N PRO A 19 10.47 -6.59 -14.92
CA PRO A 19 11.41 -5.57 -14.49
C PRO A 19 11.80 -4.61 -15.61
N GLU A 20 11.81 -5.06 -16.86
CA GLU A 20 12.11 -4.26 -18.05
C GLU A 20 11.11 -3.11 -18.27
N ARG A 21 9.93 -3.20 -17.69
CA ARG A 21 8.90 -2.15 -17.75
C ARG A 21 8.99 -1.12 -16.63
N LEU A 22 9.78 -1.38 -15.61
CA LEU A 22 9.74 -0.63 -14.35
C LEU A 22 10.08 0.86 -14.52
N LEU A 23 11.13 1.18 -15.29
CA LEU A 23 11.51 2.57 -15.56
C LEU A 23 10.48 3.29 -16.44
N ALA A 24 9.88 2.59 -17.41
CA ALA A 24 8.81 3.14 -18.24
C ALA A 24 7.55 3.40 -17.41
N ALA A 25 7.21 2.49 -16.48
CA ALA A 25 6.09 2.68 -15.56
C ALA A 25 6.33 3.86 -14.61
N TRP A 26 7.56 4.02 -14.11
CA TRP A 26 7.94 5.15 -13.28
C TRP A 26 7.77 6.49 -14.02
N ARG A 27 8.26 6.60 -15.26
CA ARG A 27 8.05 7.79 -16.10
C ARG A 27 6.57 8.09 -16.30
N TYR A 28 5.81 7.07 -16.69
CA TYR A 28 4.36 7.22 -16.90
C TYR A 28 3.65 7.73 -15.63
N TYR A 29 3.99 7.18 -14.47
CA TYR A 29 3.42 7.64 -13.20
C TYR A 29 3.71 9.11 -12.93
N LEU A 30 4.95 9.56 -13.14
CA LEU A 30 5.34 10.94 -12.92
C LEU A 30 4.72 11.91 -13.93
N ASP A 31 4.47 11.48 -15.16
CA ASP A 31 3.96 12.35 -16.22
C ASP A 31 2.44 12.40 -16.23
N GLU A 32 1.79 11.27 -16.15
CA GLU A 32 0.34 11.15 -16.30
C GLU A 32 -0.37 10.83 -14.98
N GLY A 33 0.20 9.96 -14.15
CA GLY A 33 -0.39 9.58 -12.86
C GLY A 33 -0.53 10.75 -11.93
N VAL A 34 0.50 11.62 -11.84
CA VAL A 34 0.49 12.82 -11.01
C VAL A 34 -0.54 13.83 -11.51
N LYS A 35 -0.64 14.06 -12.83
CA LYS A 35 -1.65 14.94 -13.43
C LYS A 35 -3.08 14.48 -13.13
N ARG A 36 -3.38 13.20 -13.34
CA ARG A 36 -4.70 12.61 -13.04
C ARG A 36 -5.07 12.73 -11.57
N GLN A 37 -4.10 12.59 -10.69
CA GLN A 37 -4.30 12.78 -9.26
C GLN A 37 -4.67 14.23 -8.92
N GLN A 38 -4.00 15.21 -9.52
CA GLN A 38 -4.30 16.64 -9.34
C GLN A 38 -5.69 17.01 -9.86
N GLN A 39 -6.14 16.38 -10.94
CA GLN A 39 -7.44 16.61 -11.57
C GLN A 39 -8.61 15.91 -10.87
N LYS A 40 -8.36 15.17 -9.77
CA LYS A 40 -9.38 14.38 -9.03
C LYS A 40 -10.12 13.33 -9.88
N GLU A 41 -9.64 13.02 -11.07
CA GLU A 41 -10.25 12.03 -11.96
C GLU A 41 -10.05 10.58 -11.50
N GLY A 42 -9.12 10.37 -10.59
CA GLY A 42 -8.84 9.05 -10.00
C GLY A 42 -9.22 8.96 -8.53
N LYS A 43 -10.50 8.82 -8.20
CA LYS A 43 -10.99 8.72 -6.80
C LYS A 43 -10.35 7.59 -5.97
N ASN A 44 -9.66 6.64 -6.60
CA ASN A 44 -9.08 5.45 -5.97
C ASN A 44 -7.55 5.41 -6.04
N PHE A 45 -6.89 6.51 -6.37
CA PHE A 45 -5.45 6.51 -6.56
C PHE A 45 -4.73 7.00 -5.30
N ASN A 46 -4.19 6.06 -4.52
CA ASN A 46 -3.37 6.37 -3.34
C ASN A 46 -1.90 6.53 -3.76
N PRO A 47 -1.35 7.76 -3.83
CA PRO A 47 0.02 7.99 -4.27
C PRO A 47 1.05 7.30 -3.40
N MET A 48 0.83 7.25 -2.09
CA MET A 48 1.77 6.62 -1.17
C MET A 48 1.86 5.11 -1.41
N ALA A 49 0.73 4.46 -1.75
CA ALA A 49 0.73 3.05 -2.12
C ALA A 49 1.54 2.82 -3.41
N ILE A 50 1.31 3.62 -4.44
CA ILE A 50 2.05 3.50 -5.70
C ILE A 50 3.55 3.71 -5.48
N LEU A 51 3.95 4.73 -4.71
CA LEU A 51 5.36 4.98 -4.36
C LEU A 51 5.95 3.80 -3.58
N LYS A 52 5.19 3.19 -2.66
CA LYS A 52 5.58 1.98 -1.95
C LYS A 52 5.81 0.82 -2.93
N GLY A 53 4.88 0.60 -3.88
CA GLY A 53 5.03 -0.40 -4.93
C GLY A 53 6.32 -0.22 -5.75
N PHE A 54 6.59 1.00 -6.22
CA PHE A 54 7.84 1.30 -6.94
C PHE A 54 9.08 1.09 -6.07
N CYS A 55 9.06 1.56 -4.83
CA CYS A 55 10.18 1.38 -3.91
C CYS A 55 10.52 -0.10 -3.72
N GLU A 56 9.53 -0.95 -3.45
CA GLU A 56 9.75 -2.39 -3.30
C GLU A 56 10.20 -3.05 -4.62
N ALA A 57 9.62 -2.64 -5.76
CA ALA A 57 10.04 -3.16 -7.05
C ALA A 57 11.50 -2.78 -7.39
N PHE A 58 11.93 -1.55 -7.11
CA PHE A 58 13.32 -1.16 -7.28
C PHE A 58 14.27 -1.85 -6.30
N LYS A 59 13.86 -2.11 -5.04
CA LYS A 59 14.65 -2.94 -4.10
C LYS A 59 14.91 -4.34 -4.64
N LEU A 60 13.92 -4.94 -5.33
CA LEU A 60 14.04 -6.26 -5.96
C LEU A 60 14.88 -6.22 -7.24
N ASN A 61 15.06 -5.05 -7.86
CA ASN A 61 15.70 -4.88 -9.16
C ASN A 61 16.81 -3.82 -9.13
N PRO A 62 17.89 -4.05 -8.36
CA PRO A 62 18.95 -3.06 -8.16
C PRO A 62 19.72 -2.70 -9.44
N GLN A 63 19.62 -3.51 -10.51
CA GLN A 63 20.21 -3.21 -11.82
C GLN A 63 19.66 -1.93 -12.45
N PHE A 64 18.50 -1.43 -12.03
CA PHE A 64 17.91 -0.18 -12.53
C PHE A 64 18.24 1.05 -11.65
N HIS A 65 19.00 0.89 -10.58
CA HIS A 65 19.28 1.99 -9.66
C HIS A 65 20.07 3.14 -10.30
N ASP A 66 21.01 2.82 -11.17
CA ASP A 66 21.82 3.80 -11.91
C ASP A 66 20.93 4.65 -12.84
N ASP A 67 20.11 4.00 -13.65
CA ASP A 67 19.16 4.68 -14.54
C ASP A 67 18.14 5.51 -13.76
N LEU A 68 17.63 4.98 -12.65
CA LEU A 68 16.67 5.68 -11.79
C LEU A 68 17.29 6.95 -11.19
N ALA A 69 18.54 6.89 -10.72
CA ALA A 69 19.27 8.04 -10.20
C ALA A 69 19.47 9.10 -11.27
N LYS A 70 19.97 8.71 -12.47
CA LYS A 70 20.17 9.62 -13.61
C LYS A 70 18.87 10.25 -14.10
N MET A 71 17.77 9.51 -14.10
CA MET A 71 16.44 10.03 -14.44
C MET A 71 15.95 11.15 -13.52
N SER A 72 16.54 11.31 -12.35
CA SER A 72 16.22 12.39 -11.42
C SER A 72 16.81 13.75 -11.84
N GLN A 73 17.75 13.76 -12.80
CA GLN A 73 18.33 14.98 -13.35
C GLN A 73 17.35 15.65 -14.33
N GLY A 74 17.32 16.98 -14.34
CA GLY A 74 16.56 17.76 -15.32
C GLY A 74 15.02 17.63 -15.21
N ILE A 75 14.49 16.97 -14.18
CA ILE A 75 13.04 16.87 -13.95
C ILE A 75 12.49 18.16 -13.33
N PRO A 76 11.21 18.48 -13.56
CA PRO A 76 10.60 19.66 -12.98
C PRO A 76 10.40 19.52 -11.45
N PRO A 77 10.46 20.65 -10.69
CA PRO A 77 10.45 20.66 -9.23
C PRO A 77 9.24 19.97 -8.58
N GLU A 78 8.08 19.99 -9.21
CA GLU A 78 6.86 19.33 -8.70
C GLU A 78 7.00 17.81 -8.58
N LYS A 79 8.00 17.21 -9.24
CA LYS A 79 8.28 15.76 -9.16
C LYS A 79 9.32 15.39 -8.11
N TYR A 80 10.04 16.35 -7.54
CA TYR A 80 11.12 16.06 -6.59
C TYR A 80 10.67 15.26 -5.37
N GLY A 81 9.48 15.56 -4.84
CA GLY A 81 8.92 14.87 -3.69
C GLY A 81 8.73 13.37 -3.91
N TYR A 82 8.29 12.97 -5.10
CA TYR A 82 8.09 11.56 -5.46
C TYR A 82 9.41 10.79 -5.50
N TYR A 83 10.44 11.37 -6.13
CA TYR A 83 11.79 10.79 -6.12
C TYR A 83 12.36 10.72 -4.70
N ALA A 84 12.22 11.78 -3.91
CA ALA A 84 12.72 11.80 -2.55
C ALA A 84 12.11 10.69 -1.69
N MET A 85 10.79 10.43 -1.83
CA MET A 85 10.10 9.35 -1.13
C MET A 85 10.66 7.97 -1.52
N VAL A 86 10.81 7.69 -2.82
CA VAL A 86 11.35 6.41 -3.30
C VAL A 86 12.82 6.26 -2.90
N PHE A 87 13.65 7.29 -3.08
CA PHE A 87 15.08 7.26 -2.71
C PHE A 87 15.31 7.10 -1.21
N GLY A 88 14.48 7.78 -0.38
CA GLY A 88 14.47 7.56 1.06
C GLY A 88 14.11 6.12 1.44
N GLY A 89 13.15 5.54 0.73
CA GLY A 89 12.75 4.15 0.90
C GLY A 89 13.79 3.13 0.42
N LEU A 90 14.60 3.45 -0.60
CA LEU A 90 15.74 2.63 -1.04
C LEU A 90 16.90 2.65 -0.01
N GLY A 91 16.98 3.69 0.81
CA GLY A 91 17.85 3.73 1.98
C GLY A 91 19.24 4.31 1.72
N LYS A 92 20.04 4.33 2.81
CA LYS A 92 21.32 5.03 2.84
C LYS A 92 22.36 4.49 1.86
N GLU A 93 22.39 3.19 1.61
CA GLU A 93 23.36 2.58 0.68
C GLU A 93 23.13 3.07 -0.73
N PHE A 94 21.86 3.13 -1.18
CA PHE A 94 21.50 3.71 -2.47
C PHE A 94 21.92 5.18 -2.54
N LEU A 95 21.56 6.00 -1.57
CA LEU A 95 21.86 7.42 -1.54
C LEU A 95 23.36 7.69 -1.58
N ASN A 96 24.16 6.97 -0.80
CA ASN A 96 25.61 7.13 -0.77
C ASN A 96 26.24 6.74 -2.11
N ARG A 97 25.78 5.65 -2.72
CA ARG A 97 26.33 5.15 -3.99
C ARG A 97 26.04 6.09 -5.15
N TYR A 98 24.84 6.68 -5.21
CA TYR A 98 24.38 7.46 -6.36
C TYR A 98 24.31 8.98 -6.09
N GLN A 99 24.89 9.47 -5.00
CA GLN A 99 24.78 10.88 -4.59
C GLN A 99 25.20 11.89 -5.68
N LYS A 100 26.11 11.53 -6.57
CA LYS A 100 26.58 12.38 -7.68
C LYS A 100 25.62 12.38 -8.88
N ASP A 101 24.84 11.32 -9.03
CA ASP A 101 23.91 11.11 -10.12
C ASP A 101 22.49 11.59 -9.78
N ILE A 102 22.21 11.80 -8.49
CA ILE A 102 20.93 12.29 -8.01
C ILE A 102 20.90 13.81 -8.04
N ASN A 103 19.76 14.38 -8.46
CA ASN A 103 19.52 15.83 -8.40
C ASN A 103 19.74 16.35 -6.96
N PRO A 104 20.54 17.42 -6.76
CA PRO A 104 20.87 17.93 -5.42
C PRO A 104 19.66 18.36 -4.59
N GLU A 105 18.60 18.89 -5.21
CA GLU A 105 17.40 19.30 -4.49
C GLU A 105 16.60 18.10 -3.98
N ILE A 106 16.61 16.98 -4.72
CA ILE A 106 16.03 15.71 -4.26
C ILE A 106 16.85 15.16 -3.08
N MET A 107 18.18 15.24 -3.12
CA MET A 107 19.02 14.87 -1.98
C MET A 107 18.70 15.67 -0.72
N LYS A 108 18.49 17.00 -0.85
CA LYS A 108 18.08 17.86 0.28
C LYS A 108 16.72 17.43 0.85
N LEU A 109 15.75 17.10 -0.01
CA LEU A 109 14.44 16.61 0.44
C LEU A 109 14.55 15.26 1.15
N THR A 110 15.33 14.33 0.61
CA THR A 110 15.57 13.01 1.20
C THR A 110 16.23 13.09 2.57
N ALA A 111 17.15 14.04 2.76
CA ALA A 111 17.81 14.27 4.04
C ALA A 111 16.82 14.63 5.17
N LYS A 112 15.66 15.23 4.85
CA LYS A 112 14.60 15.55 5.83
C LYS A 112 14.02 14.30 6.51
N PHE A 113 14.14 13.13 5.89
CA PHE A 113 13.68 11.86 6.49
C PHE A 113 14.62 11.34 7.59
N LYS A 114 15.79 11.98 7.80
CA LYS A 114 16.77 11.62 8.84
C LYS A 114 17.18 10.15 8.82
N GLY A 115 17.22 9.56 7.61
CA GLY A 115 17.57 8.15 7.39
C GLY A 115 16.48 7.13 7.73
N SER A 116 15.26 7.57 8.05
CA SER A 116 14.09 6.69 8.12
C SER A 116 13.50 6.46 6.74
N ASP A 117 12.91 5.29 6.52
CA ASP A 117 12.15 5.01 5.30
C ASP A 117 10.79 5.72 5.38
N PRO A 118 10.52 6.73 4.52
CA PRO A 118 9.28 7.50 4.55
C PRO A 118 8.04 6.68 4.09
N LEU A 119 8.26 5.51 3.52
CA LEU A 119 7.23 4.61 3.02
C LEU A 119 6.95 3.44 3.98
N THR A 120 7.44 3.53 5.23
CA THR A 120 7.13 2.58 6.30
C THR A 120 6.36 3.25 7.43
N PHE A 121 5.60 2.44 8.17
CA PHE A 121 4.82 2.88 9.31
C PHE A 121 4.71 1.74 10.32
N LYS A 122 4.64 2.08 11.61
CA LYS A 122 4.51 1.10 12.70
C LYS A 122 3.05 0.62 12.85
N GLU A 123 2.11 1.56 12.78
CA GLU A 123 0.68 1.31 12.98
C GLU A 123 -0.10 1.79 11.77
N VAL A 124 -1.19 1.10 11.47
CA VAL A 124 -2.17 1.56 10.48
C VAL A 124 -3.11 2.54 11.15
N VAL A 125 -3.02 3.80 10.78
CA VAL A 125 -3.85 4.89 11.29
C VAL A 125 -4.79 5.48 10.23
N HIS A 126 -4.60 5.08 8.97
CA HIS A 126 -5.45 5.47 7.84
C HIS A 126 -5.67 4.30 6.90
N ALA A 127 -6.85 4.18 6.30
CA ALA A 127 -7.16 3.15 5.31
C ALA A 127 -6.18 3.15 4.12
N ALA A 128 -5.65 4.32 3.74
CA ALA A 128 -4.62 4.44 2.71
C ALA A 128 -3.33 3.64 2.99
N GLN A 129 -3.04 3.33 4.26
CA GLN A 129 -1.89 2.51 4.63
C GLN A 129 -2.14 1.00 4.37
N LEU A 130 -3.41 0.57 4.35
CA LEU A 130 -3.76 -0.78 3.89
C LEU A 130 -3.35 -0.97 2.42
N ASP A 131 -3.59 0.04 1.57
CA ASP A 131 -3.19 -0.01 0.16
C ASP A 131 -1.66 -0.13 0.02
N MET A 132 -0.88 0.50 0.92
CA MET A 132 0.59 0.36 0.93
C MET A 132 1.00 -1.08 1.26
N LEU A 133 0.34 -1.73 2.23
CA LEU A 133 0.58 -3.16 2.53
C LEU A 133 0.19 -4.05 1.36
N TRP A 134 -0.91 -3.76 0.68
CA TRP A 134 -1.32 -4.49 -0.52
C TRP A 134 -0.32 -4.35 -1.64
N LEU A 135 0.17 -3.13 -1.93
CA LEU A 135 1.17 -2.92 -2.98
C LEU A 135 2.50 -3.60 -2.62
N GLU A 136 2.91 -3.58 -1.35
CA GLU A 136 4.07 -4.34 -0.89
C GLU A 136 3.88 -5.86 -1.14
N PHE A 137 2.72 -6.42 -0.79
CA PHE A 137 2.40 -7.82 -1.07
C PHE A 137 2.37 -8.12 -2.58
N PHE A 138 1.69 -7.30 -3.38
CA PHE A 138 1.57 -7.52 -4.82
C PHE A 138 2.91 -7.46 -5.55
N VAL A 139 3.86 -6.71 -5.03
CA VAL A 139 5.21 -6.62 -5.59
C VAL A 139 6.10 -7.74 -5.08
N THR A 140 6.09 -8.02 -3.78
CA THR A 140 7.09 -8.88 -3.16
C THR A 140 6.62 -10.32 -2.94
N GLY A 141 5.32 -10.56 -2.86
CA GLY A 141 4.74 -11.82 -2.43
C GLY A 141 5.09 -12.23 -0.99
N ARG A 142 5.60 -11.31 -0.17
CA ARG A 142 6.04 -11.61 1.21
C ARG A 142 4.87 -11.86 2.14
N PHE A 143 5.12 -12.66 3.18
CA PHE A 143 4.15 -12.98 4.22
C PHE A 143 3.83 -11.80 5.14
N GLU A 144 4.84 -10.97 5.46
CA GLU A 144 4.73 -9.92 6.49
C GLU A 144 3.63 -8.88 6.22
N PRO A 145 3.45 -8.32 4.99
CA PRO A 145 2.32 -7.45 4.71
C PRO A 145 0.96 -8.08 5.01
N VAL A 146 0.77 -9.36 4.64
CA VAL A 146 -0.48 -10.09 4.90
C VAL A 146 -0.71 -10.32 6.39
N LYS A 147 0.35 -10.66 7.13
CA LYS A 147 0.30 -10.78 8.59
C LYS A 147 -0.10 -9.47 9.27
N ARG A 148 0.41 -8.33 8.77
CA ARG A 148 0.03 -7.00 9.27
C ARG A 148 -1.42 -6.67 8.97
N LEU A 149 -1.91 -6.96 7.76
CA LEU A 149 -3.33 -6.83 7.40
C LEU A 149 -4.21 -7.67 8.35
N ALA A 150 -3.88 -8.94 8.54
CA ALA A 150 -4.59 -9.80 9.48
C ALA A 150 -4.55 -9.28 10.94
N GLY A 151 -3.48 -8.58 11.33
CA GLY A 151 -3.35 -7.94 12.64
C GLY A 151 -4.30 -6.75 12.84
N GLU A 152 -4.71 -6.06 11.77
CA GLU A 152 -5.68 -4.97 11.87
C GLU A 152 -7.10 -5.45 12.17
N LEU A 153 -7.43 -6.71 11.89
CA LEU A 153 -8.73 -7.30 12.17
C LEU A 153 -9.04 -7.41 13.66
N SER A 154 -8.04 -7.39 14.53
CA SER A 154 -8.19 -7.43 15.98
C SER A 154 -8.62 -6.09 16.60
N LYS A 155 -8.51 -5.00 15.85
CA LYS A 155 -8.92 -3.68 16.33
C LYS A 155 -10.44 -3.61 16.42
N LYS A 156 -10.96 -3.59 17.66
CA LYS A 156 -12.40 -3.53 17.88
C LYS A 156 -12.94 -2.17 17.45
N PRO A 157 -13.92 -2.13 16.51
CA PRO A 157 -14.66 -0.92 16.27
C PRO A 157 -15.56 -0.66 17.50
N VAL A 158 -15.35 0.44 18.17
CA VAL A 158 -16.11 0.72 19.38
C VAL A 158 -17.19 1.77 19.13
N PHE A 159 -17.01 2.60 18.10
CA PHE A 159 -18.01 3.61 17.77
C PHE A 159 -18.73 3.25 16.46
N PRO A 160 -20.05 2.98 16.52
CA PRO A 160 -20.82 2.58 15.36
C PRO A 160 -20.88 3.68 14.29
N ILE A 161 -20.64 3.33 13.04
CA ILE A 161 -20.66 4.28 11.90
C ILE A 161 -22.04 4.94 11.77
N GLU A 162 -23.13 4.20 12.01
CA GLU A 162 -24.49 4.74 11.94
C GLU A 162 -24.74 5.80 13.03
N GLU A 163 -24.21 5.59 14.22
CA GLU A 163 -24.28 6.60 15.29
C GLU A 163 -23.46 7.86 14.91
N ALA A 164 -22.30 7.69 14.28
CA ALA A 164 -21.51 8.81 13.79
C ALA A 164 -22.26 9.63 12.72
N LYS A 165 -22.94 8.95 11.77
CA LYS A 165 -23.77 9.60 10.75
C LYS A 165 -24.95 10.35 11.38
N LYS A 166 -25.64 9.74 12.34
CA LYS A 166 -26.74 10.37 13.08
C LYS A 166 -26.30 11.64 13.78
N ARG A 167 -25.18 11.60 14.51
CA ARG A 167 -24.62 12.78 15.18
C ARG A 167 -24.20 13.87 14.21
N GLN A 168 -23.65 13.50 13.06
CA GLN A 168 -23.33 14.46 11.99
C GLN A 168 -24.58 15.17 11.48
N MET A 169 -25.67 14.46 11.25
CA MET A 169 -26.96 15.06 10.87
C MET A 169 -27.50 15.99 11.94
N GLU A 170 -27.35 15.62 13.22
CA GLU A 170 -27.73 16.43 14.38
C GLU A 170 -26.74 17.57 14.68
N LYS A 171 -25.70 17.79 13.85
CA LYS A 171 -24.61 18.75 14.04
C LYS A 171 -23.86 18.60 15.37
N LYS A 172 -23.93 17.42 16.00
CA LYS A 172 -23.19 17.09 17.22
C LYS A 172 -21.76 16.68 16.87
N LYS A 173 -20.79 17.30 17.54
CA LYS A 173 -19.37 16.98 17.33
C LYS A 173 -18.99 15.69 18.06
N LEU A 174 -18.22 14.83 17.39
CA LEU A 174 -17.56 13.69 18.02
C LEU A 174 -16.38 14.16 18.85
N SER A 175 -16.18 13.58 20.03
CA SER A 175 -14.96 13.72 20.81
C SER A 175 -13.74 13.14 20.08
N ALA A 176 -12.54 13.46 20.51
CA ALA A 176 -11.30 12.91 19.94
C ALA A 176 -11.23 11.38 20.05
N ALA A 177 -11.70 10.83 21.19
CA ALA A 177 -11.76 9.40 21.42
C ALA A 177 -12.75 8.70 20.46
N GLU A 178 -13.96 9.24 20.29
CA GLU A 178 -14.97 8.70 19.37
C GLU A 178 -14.51 8.78 17.91
N LYS A 179 -13.82 9.86 17.50
CA LYS A 179 -13.21 9.97 16.17
C LYS A 179 -12.17 8.89 15.94
N LYS A 180 -11.32 8.62 16.92
CA LYS A 180 -10.30 7.55 16.85
C LYS A 180 -10.97 6.18 16.71
N GLN A 181 -11.99 5.91 17.52
CA GLN A 181 -12.74 4.64 17.46
C GLN A 181 -13.48 4.46 16.14
N LEU A 182 -14.09 5.52 15.62
CA LEU A 182 -14.73 5.50 14.30
C LEU A 182 -13.71 5.19 13.18
N LEU A 183 -12.56 5.86 13.20
CA LEU A 183 -11.50 5.62 12.22
C LEU A 183 -10.98 4.17 12.28
N THR A 184 -10.81 3.61 13.48
CA THR A 184 -10.46 2.20 13.68
C THR A 184 -11.47 1.27 13.05
N GLY A 185 -12.78 1.54 13.22
CA GLY A 185 -13.85 0.75 12.59
C GLY A 185 -13.84 0.84 11.06
N ILE A 186 -13.60 2.04 10.51
CA ILE A 186 -13.47 2.25 9.05
C ILE A 186 -12.29 1.45 8.50
N ILE A 187 -11.13 1.49 9.15
CA ILE A 187 -9.93 0.73 8.75
C ILE A 187 -10.24 -0.76 8.75
N GLN A 188 -10.83 -1.28 9.81
CA GLN A 188 -11.19 -2.71 9.91
C GLN A 188 -12.17 -3.15 8.81
N MET A 189 -13.19 -2.34 8.52
CA MET A 189 -14.13 -2.65 7.44
C MET A 189 -13.46 -2.65 6.06
N ALA A 190 -12.59 -1.67 5.81
CA ALA A 190 -11.81 -1.60 4.57
C ALA A 190 -10.89 -2.82 4.43
N ASP A 191 -10.26 -3.26 5.51
CA ASP A 191 -9.38 -4.41 5.53
C ASP A 191 -10.13 -5.72 5.27
N VAL A 192 -11.25 -5.96 5.95
CA VAL A 192 -12.14 -7.12 5.69
C VAL A 192 -12.57 -7.17 4.23
N TRP A 193 -13.00 -6.01 3.68
CA TRP A 193 -13.43 -5.92 2.29
C TRP A 193 -12.27 -6.22 1.33
N SER A 194 -11.09 -5.67 1.58
CA SER A 194 -9.92 -5.86 0.73
C SER A 194 -9.40 -7.30 0.77
N LEU A 195 -9.38 -7.94 1.94
CA LEU A 195 -9.03 -9.36 2.08
C LEU A 195 -10.00 -10.26 1.29
N LYS A 196 -11.32 -10.04 1.41
CA LYS A 196 -12.33 -10.77 0.63
C LYS A 196 -12.16 -10.58 -0.87
N SER A 197 -11.88 -9.37 -1.31
CA SER A 197 -11.69 -9.05 -2.73
C SER A 197 -10.43 -9.72 -3.28
N ASN A 198 -9.30 -9.57 -2.60
CA ASN A 198 -8.02 -10.08 -3.07
C ASN A 198 -7.88 -11.60 -2.97
N LEU A 199 -8.55 -12.25 -2.01
CA LEU A 199 -8.54 -13.71 -1.87
C LEU A 199 -9.02 -14.45 -3.14
N LYS A 200 -9.90 -13.81 -3.91
CA LYS A 200 -10.40 -14.38 -5.18
C LYS A 200 -9.33 -14.45 -6.27
N HIS A 201 -8.34 -13.58 -6.22
CA HIS A 201 -7.37 -13.38 -7.29
C HIS A 201 -5.96 -13.87 -6.92
N HIS A 202 -5.65 -13.94 -5.62
CA HIS A 202 -4.31 -14.26 -5.13
C HIS A 202 -4.30 -15.54 -4.28
N ARG A 203 -3.97 -16.68 -4.90
CA ARG A 203 -3.84 -17.98 -4.21
C ARG A 203 -2.87 -17.93 -3.02
N LEU A 204 -1.76 -17.20 -3.17
CA LEU A 204 -0.76 -17.03 -2.13
C LEU A 204 -1.34 -16.36 -0.88
N LEU A 205 -2.29 -15.41 -1.04
CA LEU A 205 -3.00 -14.81 0.08
C LEU A 205 -3.78 -15.87 0.88
N GLY A 206 -4.48 -16.78 0.19
CA GLY A 206 -5.19 -17.88 0.84
C GLY A 206 -4.25 -18.72 1.68
N PHE A 207 -3.13 -19.16 1.12
CA PHE A 207 -2.11 -19.93 1.84
C PHE A 207 -1.57 -19.18 3.07
N TYR A 208 -1.36 -17.86 2.97
CA TYR A 208 -0.87 -17.07 4.09
C TYR A 208 -1.92 -16.94 5.20
N LEU A 209 -3.18 -16.70 4.86
CA LEU A 209 -4.26 -16.66 5.85
C LEU A 209 -4.47 -18.02 6.54
N GLU A 210 -4.39 -19.13 5.81
CA GLU A 210 -4.39 -20.48 6.38
C GLU A 210 -3.20 -20.69 7.35
N THR A 211 -2.02 -20.21 6.97
CA THR A 211 -0.82 -20.26 7.83
C THR A 211 -1.02 -19.46 9.12
N ILE A 212 -1.62 -18.23 9.02
CA ILE A 212 -1.94 -17.39 10.17
C ILE A 212 -2.89 -18.12 11.11
N MET A 213 -3.93 -18.77 10.58
CA MET A 213 -4.89 -19.54 11.36
C MET A 213 -4.25 -20.76 12.02
N ALA A 214 -3.54 -21.58 11.25
CA ALA A 214 -2.92 -22.81 11.75
C ALA A 214 -1.86 -22.58 12.83
N ARG A 215 -1.09 -21.50 12.70
CA ARG A 215 -0.02 -21.13 13.65
C ARG A 215 -0.47 -20.16 14.73
N LYS A 216 -1.76 -19.81 14.79
CA LYS A 216 -2.34 -18.84 15.76
C LYS A 216 -1.59 -17.50 15.77
N LEU A 217 -1.23 -16.99 14.58
CA LEU A 217 -0.53 -15.71 14.40
C LEU A 217 -1.48 -14.50 14.33
N TYR A 218 -2.74 -14.69 14.65
CA TYR A 218 -3.73 -13.64 14.84
C TYR A 218 -3.64 -13.03 16.24
N ALA A 219 -4.09 -11.80 16.41
CA ALA A 219 -3.94 -11.09 17.67
C ALA A 219 -4.95 -11.55 18.75
N ASP A 220 -6.17 -11.95 18.33
CA ASP A 220 -7.24 -12.41 19.23
C ASP A 220 -8.27 -13.28 18.49
N GLU A 221 -9.20 -13.90 19.27
CA GLU A 221 -10.26 -14.76 18.73
C GLU A 221 -11.24 -14.03 17.79
N GLN A 222 -11.36 -12.72 17.91
CA GLN A 222 -12.18 -11.92 16.98
C GLN A 222 -11.54 -11.93 15.59
N ALA A 223 -10.23 -11.69 15.49
CA ALA A 223 -9.50 -11.76 14.24
C ALA A 223 -9.60 -13.15 13.60
N ALA A 224 -9.44 -14.21 14.40
CA ALA A 224 -9.62 -15.59 13.96
C ALA A 224 -11.03 -15.83 13.40
N GLY A 225 -12.05 -15.38 14.10
CA GLY A 225 -13.45 -15.47 13.68
C GLY A 225 -13.72 -14.76 12.34
N ILE A 226 -13.14 -13.57 12.15
CA ILE A 226 -13.26 -12.80 10.90
C ILE A 226 -12.57 -13.54 9.75
N ILE A 227 -11.34 -14.02 9.93
CA ILE A 227 -10.60 -14.78 8.89
C ILE A 227 -11.40 -16.04 8.50
N ALA A 228 -11.91 -16.79 9.49
CA ALA A 228 -12.72 -17.98 9.25
C ALA A 228 -14.02 -17.65 8.47
N ALA A 229 -14.66 -16.50 8.75
CA ALA A 229 -15.84 -16.04 8.02
C ALA A 229 -15.50 -15.68 6.56
N ILE A 230 -14.34 -15.04 6.31
CA ILE A 230 -13.84 -14.74 4.96
C ILE A 230 -13.67 -16.03 4.14
N PHE A 231 -13.07 -17.07 4.73
CA PHE A 231 -12.90 -18.37 4.05
C PHE A 231 -14.24 -19.07 3.77
N ARG A 232 -15.16 -19.07 4.71
CA ARG A 232 -16.50 -19.66 4.51
C ARG A 232 -17.22 -19.01 3.33
N GLU A 233 -17.22 -17.69 3.26
CA GLU A 233 -17.83 -16.94 2.16
C GLU A 233 -17.13 -17.21 0.81
N HIS A 234 -15.81 -17.31 0.81
CA HIS A 234 -15.03 -17.61 -0.40
C HIS A 234 -15.37 -19.01 -0.92
N ASN A 235 -15.43 -20.02 -0.05
CA ASN A 235 -15.67 -21.41 -0.41
C ASN A 235 -17.12 -21.65 -0.84
N SER A 236 -18.12 -21.00 -0.25
CA SER A 236 -19.52 -21.10 -0.66
C SER A 236 -19.73 -20.62 -2.10
N LYS A 237 -19.18 -19.44 -2.44
CA LYS A 237 -19.27 -18.88 -3.79
C LYS A 237 -18.56 -19.71 -4.88
N ASN A 238 -17.55 -20.49 -4.50
CA ASN A 238 -16.87 -21.39 -5.43
C ASN A 238 -17.62 -22.72 -5.67
N LYS A 239 -18.52 -23.13 -4.75
CA LYS A 239 -19.39 -24.30 -4.93
C LYS A 239 -20.58 -24.00 -5.83
N GLU A 240 -21.09 -22.76 -5.82
CA GLU A 240 -22.21 -22.34 -6.68
C GLU A 240 -21.81 -22.17 -8.16
N LYS A 241 -20.51 -22.13 -8.47
CA LYS A 241 -19.98 -21.97 -9.84
C LYS A 241 -19.57 -23.29 -10.50
N LYS A 242 -19.69 -24.39 -9.81
CA LYS A 242 -19.47 -25.77 -10.32
C LYS A 242 -20.79 -26.46 -10.56
#